data_6b4d879ad1c08b1132f060adf7aed3c8
#
_entry.id   6b4d879ad1c08b1132f060adf7aed3c8
#
_cell.length_a   1.000
_cell.length_b   1.000
_cell.length_c   1.000
_cell.angle_alpha   90.00
_cell.angle_beta   90.00
_cell.angle_gamma   90.00
#
_symmetry.space_group_name_H-M   'P 1'
#
loop_
_entity.id
_entity.type
_entity.pdbx_description
1 polymer ?
#
loop_
_entity_poly.entity_id
_entity_poly.type
_entity_poly.pdbx_seq_one_letter_code
_entity_poly.pdbx_strand_id
1 'polypeptide(L)'
;IVGVESWIAFNSGAYPGAPIQSAVRRVFSHYRVENMKVDAFDVITNRPPNSAYRAPGATPVAFAMESIIDELADKLGMDPLEFRYKNVSRDGDLMPDGNTLPTINLDRVLDEVRQHACWTTPLDGPNQGRGIALGMWTMPGGTISCQVNVNYDGTLNLVLGTVDLSTTRATLAQIAAEECDLDFDEINVVIGDTDTVAYTDATAGDRVTYVASKAVITACQDLILNMKKRVAQQFSASIEDVKYEMKNFTINEAPEKSMTWFDLALKSAMPHSGEGGGALTGFASASELMHDEAIAPNGSAHVADVEVDPETGKVQILRYTVFQDVGRAINPAGVEGQMQGGAVQGIGW
;
A
#
# COMPACT_ATOMS: atom_id res chain seq x y z
N ILE A 1 -7.98 -0.16 28.15
CA ILE A 1 -7.54 -1.58 28.29
C ILE A 1 -6.17 -1.56 29.00
N VAL A 2 -6.03 -2.27 30.11
CA VAL A 2 -4.80 -2.25 30.92
C VAL A 2 -3.91 -3.48 30.70
N GLY A 3 -4.45 -4.55 30.14
CA GLY A 3 -3.71 -5.76 29.84
C GLY A 3 -4.49 -6.74 28.99
N VAL A 4 -3.73 -7.53 28.20
CA VAL A 4 -4.26 -8.57 27.32
C VAL A 4 -3.38 -9.81 27.43
N GLU A 5 -4.02 -10.96 27.55
CA GLU A 5 -3.39 -12.26 27.33
C GLU A 5 -4.08 -12.96 26.16
N SER A 6 -3.30 -13.38 25.17
CA SER A 6 -3.80 -14.02 23.94
C SER A 6 -3.09 -15.35 23.73
N TRP A 7 -3.86 -16.37 23.36
CA TRP A 7 -3.35 -17.66 22.94
C TRP A 7 -3.84 -17.95 21.52
N ILE A 8 -2.90 -18.17 20.58
CA ILE A 8 -3.19 -18.34 19.17
C ILE A 8 -2.64 -19.68 18.71
N ALA A 9 -3.46 -20.51 18.05
CA ALA A 9 -3.00 -21.74 17.42
C ALA A 9 -3.46 -21.79 15.97
N PHE A 10 -2.51 -21.93 15.05
CA PHE A 10 -2.80 -22.12 13.64
C PHE A 10 -2.48 -23.54 13.22
N ASN A 11 -3.38 -24.14 12.43
CA ASN A 11 -3.15 -25.42 11.81
C ASN A 11 -2.33 -25.21 10.54
N SER A 12 -1.06 -25.59 10.54
CA SER A 12 -0.15 -25.46 9.40
C SER A 12 -0.31 -26.52 8.33
N GLY A 13 -1.01 -27.59 8.63
CA GLY A 13 -0.99 -28.78 7.78
C GLY A 13 0.33 -29.56 7.95
N ALA A 14 0.80 -30.21 6.90
CA ALA A 14 1.93 -31.14 6.95
C ALA A 14 3.30 -30.47 7.12
N TYR A 15 3.40 -29.17 6.91
CA TYR A 15 4.64 -28.41 7.00
C TYR A 15 4.44 -27.13 7.80
N PRO A 16 5.44 -26.67 8.58
CA PRO A 16 5.37 -25.39 9.25
C PRO A 16 5.31 -24.24 8.22
N GLY A 17 4.65 -23.15 8.57
CA GLY A 17 4.56 -21.96 7.71
C GLY A 17 3.19 -21.30 7.65
N ALA A 18 2.29 -21.64 8.58
CA ALA A 18 1.08 -20.83 8.77
C ALA A 18 1.45 -19.40 9.13
N PRO A 19 0.63 -18.39 8.77
CA PRO A 19 0.96 -16.98 8.97
C PRO A 19 0.88 -16.55 10.44
N ILE A 20 1.46 -17.33 11.35
CA ILE A 20 1.39 -17.15 12.80
C ILE A 20 2.12 -15.88 13.25
N GLN A 21 3.30 -15.59 12.70
CA GLN A 21 4.04 -14.37 13.02
C GLN A 21 3.27 -13.11 12.61
N SER A 22 2.57 -13.17 11.48
CA SER A 22 1.72 -12.10 11.02
C SER A 22 0.53 -11.88 11.97
N ALA A 23 -0.05 -12.96 12.49
CA ALA A 23 -1.13 -12.91 13.48
C ALA A 23 -0.66 -12.25 14.79
N VAL A 24 0.50 -12.67 15.31
CA VAL A 24 1.08 -12.10 16.54
C VAL A 24 1.32 -10.60 16.44
N ARG A 25 1.84 -10.14 15.32
CA ARG A 25 2.10 -8.70 15.10
C ARG A 25 0.82 -7.87 15.01
N ARG A 26 -0.32 -8.48 14.74
CA ARG A 26 -1.59 -7.76 14.46
C ARG A 26 -2.64 -7.91 15.54
N VAL A 27 -2.49 -8.90 16.42
CA VAL A 27 -3.39 -9.04 17.56
C VAL A 27 -3.24 -7.82 18.47
N PHE A 28 -4.34 -7.10 18.70
CA PHE A 28 -4.40 -5.85 19.46
C PHE A 28 -3.47 -4.71 18.98
N SER A 29 -2.86 -4.79 17.81
CA SER A 29 -1.93 -3.76 17.32
C SER A 29 -2.60 -2.39 17.09
N HIS A 30 -3.89 -2.36 16.89
CA HIS A 30 -4.66 -1.13 16.74
C HIS A 30 -5.33 -0.65 18.04
N TYR A 31 -4.98 -1.29 19.17
CA TYR A 31 -5.39 -0.83 20.50
C TYR A 31 -4.16 -0.59 21.37
N ARG A 32 -4.22 0.50 22.12
CA ARG A 32 -3.21 0.85 23.12
C ARG A 32 -3.36 -0.08 24.33
N VAL A 33 -2.40 -0.97 24.50
CA VAL A 33 -2.35 -1.93 25.62
C VAL A 33 -0.97 -1.90 26.25
N GLU A 34 -0.90 -1.54 27.53
CA GLU A 34 0.39 -1.42 28.24
C GLU A 34 1.01 -2.77 28.57
N ASN A 35 0.17 -3.79 28.85
CA ASN A 35 0.65 -5.11 29.25
C ASN A 35 0.07 -6.15 28.31
N MET A 36 0.93 -6.76 27.51
CA MET A 36 0.51 -7.75 26.51
C MET A 36 1.32 -9.03 26.63
N LYS A 37 0.64 -10.17 26.64
CA LYS A 37 1.24 -11.49 26.51
C LYS A 37 0.56 -12.23 25.37
N VAL A 38 1.35 -12.70 24.42
CA VAL A 38 0.86 -13.46 23.26
C VAL A 38 1.63 -14.77 23.17
N ASP A 39 0.95 -15.88 23.40
CA ASP A 39 1.48 -17.22 23.13
C ASP A 39 0.92 -17.75 21.80
N ALA A 40 1.78 -18.13 20.88
CA ALA A 40 1.39 -18.51 19.53
C ALA A 40 2.03 -19.84 19.09
N PHE A 41 1.24 -20.70 18.48
CA PHE A 41 1.59 -22.08 18.15
C PHE A 41 1.30 -22.39 16.69
N ASP A 42 2.30 -22.91 15.99
CA ASP A 42 2.21 -23.43 14.65
C ASP A 42 2.02 -24.97 14.74
N VAL A 43 0.80 -25.46 14.53
CA VAL A 43 0.42 -26.85 14.80
C VAL A 43 0.49 -27.68 13.53
N ILE A 44 1.38 -28.64 13.50
CA ILE A 44 1.54 -29.58 12.38
C ILE A 44 0.45 -30.65 12.43
N THR A 45 -0.18 -30.89 11.30
CA THR A 45 -1.27 -31.89 11.14
C THR A 45 -1.19 -32.60 9.80
N ASN A 46 -1.92 -33.70 9.63
CA ASN A 46 -2.01 -34.46 8.38
C ASN A 46 -3.00 -33.84 7.38
N ARG A 47 -2.84 -32.55 7.11
CA ARG A 47 -3.64 -31.79 6.13
C ARG A 47 -2.74 -31.10 5.10
N PRO A 48 -3.29 -30.65 3.97
CA PRO A 48 -2.52 -29.78 3.06
C PRO A 48 -1.95 -28.56 3.81
N PRO A 49 -0.77 -28.06 3.40
CA PRO A 49 -0.18 -26.88 4.02
C PRO A 49 -1.08 -25.66 3.92
N ASN A 50 -1.15 -24.92 5.01
CA ASN A 50 -1.75 -23.59 5.00
C ASN A 50 -0.71 -22.55 4.58
N SER A 51 -1.16 -21.56 3.83
CA SER A 51 -0.31 -20.49 3.35
C SER A 51 -1.01 -19.14 3.45
N ALA A 52 -0.36 -18.13 2.91
CA ALA A 52 -0.86 -16.77 2.90
C ALA A 52 -2.14 -16.64 2.04
N TYR A 53 -3.17 -16.09 2.65
CA TYR A 53 -4.38 -15.60 2.00
C TYR A 53 -4.49 -14.10 2.30
N ARG A 54 -5.18 -13.27 1.52
CA ARG A 54 -5.26 -11.80 1.69
C ARG A 54 -5.33 -11.40 3.17
N ALA A 55 -4.41 -10.52 3.64
CA ALA A 55 -4.17 -10.19 5.04
C ALA A 55 -3.81 -11.41 5.93
N PRO A 56 -2.73 -12.17 5.59
CA PRO A 56 -2.41 -13.43 6.25
C PRO A 56 -2.33 -13.28 7.77
N GLY A 57 -3.07 -14.10 8.50
CA GLY A 57 -3.09 -14.09 9.95
C GLY A 57 -3.85 -12.92 10.60
N ALA A 58 -4.06 -11.80 9.91
CA ALA A 58 -4.77 -10.65 10.45
C ALA A 58 -6.29 -10.90 10.58
N THR A 59 -6.92 -11.47 9.54
CA THR A 59 -8.36 -11.72 9.51
C THR A 59 -8.88 -12.56 10.68
N PRO A 60 -8.33 -13.76 11.00
CA PRO A 60 -8.82 -14.55 12.10
C PRO A 60 -8.58 -13.92 13.48
N VAL A 61 -7.45 -13.22 13.68
CA VAL A 61 -7.22 -12.54 14.96
C VAL A 61 -8.07 -11.29 15.12
N ALA A 62 -8.35 -10.56 14.02
CA ALA A 62 -9.25 -9.42 14.05
C ALA A 62 -10.67 -9.84 14.44
N PHE A 63 -11.18 -10.94 13.88
CA PHE A 63 -12.48 -11.46 14.25
C PHE A 63 -12.59 -11.76 15.76
N ALA A 64 -11.63 -12.51 16.29
CA ALA A 64 -11.61 -12.87 17.72
C ALA A 64 -11.49 -11.64 18.62
N MET A 65 -10.58 -10.74 18.27
CA MET A 65 -10.29 -9.54 19.05
C MET A 65 -11.46 -8.56 19.05
N GLU A 66 -12.00 -8.22 17.88
CA GLU A 66 -13.10 -7.27 17.75
C GLU A 66 -14.38 -7.77 18.42
N SER A 67 -14.62 -9.11 18.43
CA SER A 67 -15.70 -9.71 19.21
C SER A 67 -15.53 -9.52 20.71
N ILE A 68 -14.30 -9.67 21.24
CA ILE A 68 -14.01 -9.42 22.66
C ILE A 68 -14.16 -7.92 22.97
N ILE A 69 -13.76 -7.04 22.08
CA ILE A 69 -13.92 -5.59 22.25
C ILE A 69 -15.41 -5.21 22.33
N ASP A 70 -16.26 -5.79 21.51
CA ASP A 70 -17.71 -5.58 21.60
C ASP A 70 -18.30 -6.11 22.92
N GLU A 71 -17.90 -7.31 23.36
CA GLU A 71 -18.33 -7.83 24.66
C GLU A 71 -17.90 -6.96 25.83
N LEU A 72 -16.70 -6.37 25.77
CA LEU A 72 -16.21 -5.45 26.80
C LEU A 72 -17.01 -4.14 26.81
N ALA A 73 -17.31 -3.60 25.64
CA ALA A 73 -18.13 -2.40 25.52
C ALA A 73 -19.54 -2.63 26.12
N ASP A 74 -20.16 -3.75 25.78
CA ASP A 74 -21.49 -4.14 26.30
C ASP A 74 -21.46 -4.30 27.82
N LYS A 75 -20.51 -5.07 28.37
CA LYS A 75 -20.36 -5.28 29.83
C LYS A 75 -20.13 -3.96 30.59
N LEU A 76 -19.56 -2.96 29.97
CA LEU A 76 -19.34 -1.65 30.56
C LEU A 76 -20.50 -0.68 30.31
N GLY A 77 -21.50 -1.06 29.52
CA GLY A 77 -22.59 -0.18 29.08
C GLY A 77 -22.08 1.01 28.27
N MET A 78 -21.00 0.83 27.52
CA MET A 78 -20.36 1.86 26.73
C MET A 78 -20.69 1.66 25.24
N ASP A 79 -20.93 2.76 24.53
CA ASP A 79 -21.05 2.74 23.06
C ASP A 79 -19.81 2.08 22.44
N PRO A 80 -19.96 1.13 21.51
CA PRO A 80 -18.84 0.37 20.93
C PRO A 80 -17.87 1.24 20.12
N LEU A 81 -18.32 2.34 19.51
CA LEU A 81 -17.46 3.32 18.86
C LEU A 81 -16.64 4.09 19.91
N GLU A 82 -17.28 4.57 20.99
CA GLU A 82 -16.61 5.32 22.04
C GLU A 82 -15.59 4.46 22.80
N PHE A 83 -15.90 3.17 23.00
CA PHE A 83 -14.94 2.25 23.60
C PHE A 83 -13.69 2.07 22.74
N ARG A 84 -13.87 1.93 21.42
CA ARG A 84 -12.75 1.86 20.45
C ARG A 84 -11.95 3.16 20.43
N TYR A 85 -12.62 4.29 20.33
CA TYR A 85 -11.97 5.62 20.30
C TYR A 85 -11.10 5.88 21.54
N LYS A 86 -11.57 5.46 22.70
CA LYS A 86 -10.85 5.60 23.97
C LYS A 86 -9.57 4.76 24.03
N ASN A 87 -9.57 3.61 23.37
CA ASN A 87 -8.50 2.62 23.45
C ASN A 87 -7.66 2.50 22.17
N VAL A 88 -8.03 3.17 21.07
CA VAL A 88 -7.33 3.06 19.80
C VAL A 88 -5.88 3.52 19.93
N SER A 89 -4.98 2.81 19.26
CA SER A 89 -3.57 3.17 19.16
C SER A 89 -3.37 4.47 18.41
N ARG A 90 -2.37 5.22 18.81
CA ARG A 90 -1.95 6.48 18.22
C ARG A 90 -0.47 6.44 17.87
N ASP A 91 -0.04 7.46 17.17
CA ASP A 91 1.37 7.64 16.80
C ASP A 91 2.26 7.54 18.05
N GLY A 92 3.28 6.69 17.97
CA GLY A 92 4.23 6.48 19.07
C GLY A 92 3.83 5.39 20.08
N ASP A 93 2.64 4.81 20.00
CA ASP A 93 2.28 3.66 20.86
C ASP A 93 3.07 2.40 20.44
N LEU A 94 3.27 1.49 21.37
CA LEU A 94 3.99 0.24 21.13
C LEU A 94 3.07 -0.79 20.44
N MET A 95 3.60 -1.45 19.43
CA MET A 95 3.01 -2.62 18.82
C MET A 95 3.36 -3.91 19.60
N PRO A 96 2.65 -5.03 19.37
CA PRO A 96 2.90 -6.30 20.06
C PRO A 96 4.34 -6.85 19.89
N ASP A 97 5.02 -6.46 18.81
CA ASP A 97 6.41 -6.85 18.55
C ASP A 97 7.44 -5.92 19.19
N GLY A 98 7.01 -4.91 19.95
CA GLY A 98 7.85 -3.93 20.63
C GLY A 98 8.28 -2.74 19.78
N ASN A 99 7.92 -2.71 18.50
CA ASN A 99 8.18 -1.57 17.63
C ASN A 99 7.21 -0.42 17.92
N THR A 100 7.65 0.80 17.65
CA THR A 100 6.82 1.99 17.75
C THR A 100 5.92 2.10 16.54
N LEU A 101 4.63 2.36 16.78
CA LEU A 101 3.65 2.57 15.72
C LEU A 101 3.89 3.95 15.08
N PRO A 102 4.15 4.02 13.77
CA PRO A 102 4.19 5.28 13.05
C PRO A 102 2.78 5.85 12.86
N THR A 103 2.66 6.95 12.14
CA THR A 103 1.37 7.60 11.88
C THR A 103 0.36 6.66 11.25
N ILE A 104 -0.79 6.45 11.92
CA ILE A 104 -1.85 5.53 11.51
C ILE A 104 -3.22 6.21 11.35
N ASN A 105 -3.47 7.35 12.00
CA ASN A 105 -4.71 8.12 11.93
C ASN A 105 -6.01 7.35 12.27
N LEU A 106 -5.96 6.24 13.01
CA LEU A 106 -7.17 5.49 13.35
C LEU A 106 -8.18 6.28 14.19
N ASP A 107 -7.73 7.19 15.02
CA ASP A 107 -8.61 8.10 15.76
C ASP A 107 -9.37 9.03 14.82
N ARG A 108 -8.75 9.56 13.76
CA ARG A 108 -9.42 10.35 12.72
C ARG A 108 -10.41 9.53 11.91
N VAL A 109 -10.06 8.28 11.60
CA VAL A 109 -10.98 7.33 10.94
C VAL A 109 -12.23 7.14 11.80
N LEU A 110 -12.09 6.98 13.12
CA LEU A 110 -13.22 6.87 14.04
C LEU A 110 -14.02 8.18 14.18
N ASP A 111 -13.38 9.35 14.10
CA ASP A 111 -14.09 10.63 14.07
C ASP A 111 -14.97 10.78 12.83
N GLU A 112 -14.51 10.31 11.66
CA GLU A 112 -15.33 10.27 10.45
C GLU A 112 -16.52 9.32 10.60
N VAL A 113 -16.33 8.12 11.19
CA VAL A 113 -17.43 7.21 11.50
C VAL A 113 -18.47 7.88 12.37
N ARG A 114 -18.04 8.57 13.44
CA ARG A 114 -18.92 9.26 14.41
C ARG A 114 -19.85 10.26 13.78
N GLN A 115 -19.39 10.96 12.75
CA GLN A 115 -20.13 12.03 12.07
C GLN A 115 -20.96 11.51 10.89
N HIS A 116 -20.65 10.35 10.36
CA HIS A 116 -21.26 9.83 9.15
C HIS A 116 -22.67 9.27 9.40
N ALA A 117 -23.53 9.36 8.38
CA ALA A 117 -24.91 8.87 8.43
C ALA A 117 -25.01 7.36 8.74
N CYS A 118 -23.99 6.57 8.43
CA CYS A 118 -24.01 5.13 8.77
C CYS A 118 -24.02 4.90 10.30
N TRP A 119 -23.50 5.84 11.09
CA TRP A 119 -23.50 5.75 12.55
C TRP A 119 -24.67 6.51 13.20
N THR A 120 -24.94 7.70 12.68
CA THR A 120 -25.91 8.63 13.29
C THR A 120 -27.38 8.32 12.95
N THR A 121 -27.64 7.61 11.84
CA THR A 121 -29.02 7.23 11.47
C THR A 121 -29.50 6.08 12.36
N PRO A 122 -30.63 6.19 13.06
CA PRO A 122 -31.23 5.09 13.81
C PRO A 122 -31.56 3.89 12.93
N LEU A 123 -31.62 2.72 13.53
CA LEU A 123 -32.19 1.52 12.94
C LEU A 123 -33.64 1.40 13.42
N ASP A 124 -34.59 1.37 12.49
CA ASP A 124 -36.03 1.47 12.81
C ASP A 124 -36.75 0.11 12.73
N GLY A 125 -36.07 -0.92 12.20
CA GLY A 125 -36.66 -2.26 12.02
C GLY A 125 -36.51 -3.16 13.25
N PRO A 126 -37.42 -4.12 13.44
CA PRO A 126 -37.22 -5.18 14.42
C PRO A 126 -36.03 -6.05 14.00
N ASN A 127 -35.33 -6.61 14.99
CA ASN A 127 -34.19 -7.52 14.78
C ASN A 127 -33.02 -6.95 13.95
N GLN A 128 -32.94 -5.63 13.88
CA GLN A 128 -31.81 -4.93 13.27
C GLN A 128 -30.73 -4.63 14.29
N GLY A 129 -29.47 -4.70 13.85
CA GLY A 129 -28.32 -4.40 14.67
C GLY A 129 -27.23 -3.70 13.87
N ARG A 130 -26.41 -2.91 14.57
CA ARG A 130 -25.24 -2.25 14.03
C ARG A 130 -24.01 -2.73 14.74
N GLY A 131 -22.98 -3.09 13.96
CA GLY A 131 -21.66 -3.43 14.46
C GLY A 131 -20.59 -2.54 13.85
N ILE A 132 -19.50 -2.37 14.59
CA ILE A 132 -18.27 -1.70 14.15
C ILE A 132 -17.07 -2.56 14.48
N ALA A 133 -16.12 -2.65 13.55
CA ALA A 133 -14.83 -3.31 13.77
C ALA A 133 -13.70 -2.51 13.18
N LEU A 134 -12.51 -2.62 13.76
CA LEU A 134 -11.28 -2.04 13.26
C LEU A 134 -10.42 -3.10 12.56
N GLY A 135 -9.62 -2.64 11.62
CA GLY A 135 -8.59 -3.44 10.97
C GLY A 135 -7.30 -2.64 10.81
N MET A 136 -6.17 -3.33 10.88
CA MET A 136 -4.87 -2.75 10.62
C MET A 136 -4.00 -3.71 9.82
N TRP A 137 -3.28 -3.14 8.87
CA TRP A 137 -2.23 -3.84 8.15
C TRP A 137 -0.96 -3.01 8.15
N THR A 138 0.18 -3.66 8.31
CA THR A 138 1.50 -3.06 8.13
C THR A 138 2.12 -3.64 6.88
N MET A 139 2.48 -2.80 5.94
CA MET A 139 3.10 -3.19 4.69
C MET A 139 4.52 -3.72 4.96
N PRO A 140 4.88 -4.93 4.48
CA PRO A 140 6.26 -5.38 4.54
C PRO A 140 7.11 -4.60 3.52
N GLY A 141 8.34 -4.28 3.89
CA GLY A 141 9.32 -3.71 2.97
C GLY A 141 9.74 -4.68 1.86
N GLY A 142 10.97 -4.61 1.43
CA GLY A 142 11.60 -5.50 0.46
C GLY A 142 12.26 -4.74 -0.68
N THR A 143 12.82 -5.48 -1.63
CA THR A 143 13.57 -4.94 -2.76
C THR A 143 12.75 -4.95 -4.03
N ILE A 144 12.79 -3.86 -4.78
CA ILE A 144 12.29 -3.73 -6.15
C ILE A 144 13.32 -2.98 -6.97
N SER A 145 13.63 -3.49 -8.15
CA SER A 145 14.44 -2.79 -9.15
C SER A 145 13.57 -2.29 -10.27
N CYS A 146 13.91 -1.13 -10.81
CA CYS A 146 13.23 -0.48 -11.91
C CYS A 146 14.24 -0.02 -12.94
N GLN A 147 13.92 -0.22 -14.21
CA GLN A 147 14.63 0.35 -15.35
C GLN A 147 13.68 1.17 -16.18
N VAL A 148 14.13 2.32 -16.65
CA VAL A 148 13.42 3.18 -17.59
C VAL A 148 14.24 3.40 -18.84
N ASN A 149 13.58 3.41 -20.00
CA ASN A 149 14.23 3.64 -21.31
C ASN A 149 13.36 4.57 -22.14
N VAL A 150 13.97 5.61 -22.74
CA VAL A 150 13.28 6.49 -23.66
C VAL A 150 13.36 5.90 -25.07
N ASN A 151 12.22 5.79 -25.74
CA ASN A 151 12.12 5.41 -27.15
C ASN A 151 12.38 6.61 -28.06
N TYR A 152 12.67 6.36 -29.35
CA TYR A 152 12.96 7.40 -30.33
C TYR A 152 11.80 8.38 -30.56
N ASP A 153 10.57 7.96 -30.27
CA ASP A 153 9.36 8.76 -30.36
C ASP A 153 9.03 9.54 -29.07
N GLY A 154 9.93 9.50 -28.10
CA GLY A 154 9.79 10.18 -26.82
C GLY A 154 8.98 9.42 -25.78
N THR A 155 8.38 8.29 -26.11
CA THR A 155 7.69 7.45 -25.12
C THR A 155 8.68 6.81 -24.15
N LEU A 156 8.23 6.49 -22.93
CA LEU A 156 9.04 5.90 -21.88
C LEU A 156 8.61 4.45 -21.65
N ASN A 157 9.55 3.51 -21.73
CA ASN A 157 9.36 2.15 -21.27
C ASN A 157 9.76 2.06 -19.79
N LEU A 158 8.84 1.63 -18.95
CA LEU A 158 9.01 1.38 -17.53
C LEU A 158 9.03 -0.14 -17.30
N VAL A 159 10.18 -0.68 -16.93
CA VAL A 159 10.42 -2.13 -16.82
C VAL A 159 10.58 -2.53 -15.34
N LEU A 160 9.73 -3.43 -14.88
CA LEU A 160 9.72 -3.92 -13.50
C LEU A 160 9.47 -5.43 -13.45
N GLY A 161 9.97 -6.08 -12.39
CA GLY A 161 9.75 -7.51 -12.14
C GLY A 161 8.47 -7.82 -11.36
N THR A 162 7.62 -6.83 -11.06
CA THR A 162 6.35 -7.06 -10.36
C THR A 162 5.31 -7.69 -11.27
N VAL A 163 4.31 -8.36 -10.70
CA VAL A 163 3.13 -8.76 -11.46
C VAL A 163 2.07 -7.64 -11.46
N ASP A 164 1.22 -7.63 -12.48
CA ASP A 164 0.11 -6.68 -12.57
C ASP A 164 -1.05 -7.12 -11.68
N LEU A 165 -1.03 -6.65 -10.45
CA LEU A 165 -2.05 -6.94 -9.44
C LEU A 165 -2.65 -5.64 -8.93
N SER A 166 -3.99 -5.58 -8.85
CA SER A 166 -4.70 -4.46 -8.21
C SER A 166 -4.37 -3.08 -8.80
N THR A 167 -4.38 -2.97 -10.13
CA THR A 167 -4.10 -1.74 -10.89
C THR A 167 -2.66 -1.18 -10.73
N THR A 168 -1.72 -1.98 -10.25
CA THR A 168 -0.33 -1.56 -10.01
C THR A 168 0.32 -0.98 -11.26
N ARG A 169 0.09 -1.59 -12.43
CA ARG A 169 0.61 -1.10 -13.72
C ARG A 169 0.22 0.36 -13.97
N ALA A 170 -1.07 0.68 -13.87
CA ALA A 170 -1.57 2.04 -14.10
C ALA A 170 -1.02 3.02 -13.04
N THR A 171 -0.97 2.61 -11.77
CA THR A 171 -0.44 3.42 -10.67
C THR A 171 1.04 3.77 -10.88
N LEU A 172 1.86 2.81 -11.31
CA LEU A 172 3.29 3.06 -11.57
C LEU A 172 3.51 3.90 -12.83
N ALA A 173 2.64 3.75 -13.86
CA ALA A 173 2.65 4.64 -15.01
C ALA A 173 2.33 6.10 -14.64
N GLN A 174 1.35 6.32 -13.75
CA GLN A 174 1.02 7.67 -13.25
C GLN A 174 2.21 8.30 -12.52
N ILE A 175 2.92 7.53 -11.69
CA ILE A 175 4.10 8.02 -10.96
C ILE A 175 5.23 8.39 -11.94
N ALA A 176 5.51 7.54 -12.92
CA ALA A 176 6.54 7.82 -13.92
C ALA A 176 6.18 9.05 -14.80
N ALA A 177 4.91 9.19 -15.15
CA ALA A 177 4.39 10.32 -15.90
C ALA A 177 4.56 11.63 -15.12
N GLU A 178 4.17 11.67 -13.85
CA GLU A 178 4.34 12.83 -12.96
C GLU A 178 5.82 13.20 -12.78
N GLU A 179 6.70 12.22 -12.57
CA GLU A 179 8.13 12.45 -12.33
C GLU A 179 8.86 12.93 -13.60
N CYS A 180 8.43 12.47 -14.78
CA CYS A 180 9.06 12.82 -16.05
C CYS A 180 8.34 13.94 -16.81
N ASP A 181 7.33 14.59 -16.25
CA ASP A 181 6.48 15.57 -16.96
C ASP A 181 5.90 15.02 -18.28
N LEU A 182 5.61 13.72 -18.36
CA LEU A 182 5.03 13.06 -19.53
C LEU A 182 3.53 12.84 -19.34
N ASP A 183 2.82 12.65 -20.46
CA ASP A 183 1.43 12.24 -20.40
C ASP A 183 1.34 10.74 -20.06
N PHE A 184 0.26 10.34 -19.40
CA PHE A 184 0.06 8.94 -19.00
C PHE A 184 0.18 7.96 -20.19
N ASP A 185 -0.34 8.34 -21.35
CA ASP A 185 -0.33 7.52 -22.57
C ASP A 185 1.07 7.43 -23.23
N GLU A 186 2.03 8.23 -22.78
CA GLU A 186 3.43 8.15 -23.21
C GLU A 186 4.24 7.13 -22.39
N ILE A 187 3.65 6.52 -21.36
CA ILE A 187 4.32 5.54 -20.50
C ILE A 187 3.90 4.11 -20.87
N ASN A 188 4.86 3.31 -21.31
CA ASN A 188 4.69 1.90 -21.61
C ASN A 188 5.21 1.06 -20.44
N VAL A 189 4.31 0.49 -19.63
CA VAL A 189 4.73 -0.39 -18.52
C VAL A 189 4.93 -1.81 -19.02
N VAL A 190 6.15 -2.29 -18.91
CA VAL A 190 6.55 -3.66 -19.23
C VAL A 190 6.69 -4.43 -17.91
N ILE A 191 5.77 -5.34 -17.69
CA ILE A 191 5.90 -6.32 -16.61
C ILE A 191 6.79 -7.43 -17.18
N GLY A 192 8.01 -7.51 -16.67
CA GLY A 192 9.03 -8.35 -17.24
C GLY A 192 8.88 -9.83 -16.88
N ASP A 193 9.55 -10.67 -17.65
CA ASP A 193 9.83 -12.02 -17.25
C ASP A 193 11.12 -12.09 -16.40
N THR A 194 11.26 -13.16 -15.64
CA THR A 194 12.37 -13.31 -14.69
C THR A 194 13.74 -13.43 -15.34
N ASP A 195 13.82 -13.68 -16.64
CA ASP A 195 15.09 -13.79 -17.37
C ASP A 195 15.59 -12.41 -17.83
N THR A 196 14.73 -11.40 -17.84
CA THR A 196 15.04 -10.09 -18.43
C THR A 196 15.00 -8.93 -17.43
N VAL A 197 14.32 -9.08 -16.29
CA VAL A 197 14.22 -8.02 -15.28
C VAL A 197 15.25 -8.18 -14.17
N ALA A 198 15.64 -7.07 -13.56
CA ALA A 198 16.43 -7.09 -12.35
C ALA A 198 15.62 -7.62 -11.14
N TYR A 199 16.33 -8.01 -10.10
CA TYR A 199 15.73 -8.64 -8.93
C TYR A 199 14.58 -7.84 -8.33
N THR A 200 13.51 -8.54 -8.01
CA THR A 200 12.33 -8.02 -7.34
C THR A 200 11.78 -9.08 -6.39
N ASP A 201 11.56 -8.71 -5.14
CA ASP A 201 10.87 -9.57 -4.18
C ASP A 201 9.42 -9.85 -4.61
N ALA A 202 8.84 -10.90 -4.03
CA ALA A 202 7.48 -11.32 -4.35
C ALA A 202 6.45 -10.19 -4.23
N THR A 203 5.52 -10.14 -5.17
CA THR A 203 4.35 -9.25 -5.11
C THR A 203 3.37 -9.79 -4.06
N ALA A 204 3.43 -9.26 -2.84
CA ALA A 204 2.60 -9.67 -1.71
C ALA A 204 2.53 -8.56 -0.64
N GLY A 205 1.54 -8.60 0.25
CA GLY A 205 1.46 -7.77 1.46
C GLY A 205 1.35 -6.28 1.23
N ASP A 206 0.81 -5.85 0.11
CA ASP A 206 0.59 -4.44 -0.30
C ASP A 206 1.87 -3.60 -0.54
N ARG A 207 3.04 -4.26 -0.56
CA ARG A 207 4.33 -3.59 -0.67
C ARG A 207 4.60 -2.91 -2.02
N VAL A 208 3.98 -3.40 -3.10
CA VAL A 208 4.41 -3.05 -4.47
C VAL A 208 4.29 -1.55 -4.73
N THR A 209 3.12 -0.94 -4.52
CA THR A 209 2.96 0.50 -4.75
C THR A 209 3.95 1.32 -3.93
N TYR A 210 4.14 1.00 -2.66
CA TYR A 210 5.03 1.74 -1.77
C TYR A 210 6.51 1.62 -2.15
N VAL A 211 7.01 0.38 -2.33
CA VAL A 211 8.43 0.14 -2.63
C VAL A 211 8.76 0.44 -4.09
N ALA A 212 7.86 0.06 -5.02
CA ALA A 212 8.07 0.31 -6.44
C ALA A 212 8.02 1.80 -6.79
N SER A 213 7.19 2.60 -6.10
CA SER A 213 7.17 4.05 -6.31
C SER A 213 8.55 4.68 -6.12
N LYS A 214 9.27 4.30 -5.07
CA LYS A 214 10.63 4.79 -4.82
C LYS A 214 11.60 4.38 -5.92
N ALA A 215 11.52 3.12 -6.38
CA ALA A 215 12.36 2.64 -7.47
C ALA A 215 12.05 3.37 -8.79
N VAL A 216 10.76 3.60 -9.09
CA VAL A 216 10.32 4.33 -10.29
C VAL A 216 10.79 5.77 -10.24
N ILE A 217 10.53 6.50 -9.16
CA ILE A 217 10.97 7.88 -8.96
C ILE A 217 12.48 7.99 -9.14
N THR A 218 13.25 7.16 -8.45
CA THR A 218 14.72 7.19 -8.51
C THR A 218 15.24 6.86 -9.91
N ALA A 219 14.63 5.89 -10.60
CA ALA A 219 15.02 5.55 -11.98
C ALA A 219 14.69 6.69 -12.96
N CYS A 220 13.54 7.36 -12.79
CA CYS A 220 13.20 8.55 -13.60
C CYS A 220 14.14 9.71 -13.32
N GLN A 221 14.52 9.96 -12.08
CA GLN A 221 15.50 10.99 -11.70
C GLN A 221 16.88 10.69 -12.28
N ASP A 222 17.34 9.44 -12.25
CA ASP A 222 18.59 9.02 -12.87
C ASP A 222 18.54 9.23 -14.40
N LEU A 223 17.41 8.88 -15.03
CA LEU A 223 17.19 9.15 -16.45
C LEU A 223 17.28 10.65 -16.75
N ILE A 224 16.55 11.50 -16.02
CA ILE A 224 16.55 12.96 -16.21
C ILE A 224 17.95 13.53 -16.02
N LEU A 225 18.70 13.04 -15.03
CA LEU A 225 20.09 13.42 -14.83
C LEU A 225 20.97 13.04 -16.04
N ASN A 226 20.79 11.84 -16.59
CA ASN A 226 21.52 11.39 -17.77
C ASN A 226 21.15 12.21 -19.01
N MET A 227 19.89 12.61 -19.17
CA MET A 227 19.44 13.52 -20.21
C MET A 227 20.02 14.92 -20.03
N LYS A 228 20.06 15.47 -18.81
CA LYS A 228 20.72 16.75 -18.52
C LYS A 228 22.20 16.73 -18.87
N LYS A 229 22.91 15.64 -18.58
CA LYS A 229 24.34 15.49 -19.00
C LYS A 229 24.50 15.61 -20.51
N ARG A 230 23.59 14.99 -21.28
CA ARG A 230 23.62 15.07 -22.76
C ARG A 230 23.36 16.50 -23.28
N VAL A 231 22.36 17.17 -22.69
CA VAL A 231 22.05 18.57 -23.04
C VAL A 231 23.21 19.49 -22.69
N ALA A 232 23.82 19.32 -21.51
CA ALA A 232 25.01 20.08 -21.10
C ALA A 232 26.16 19.91 -22.09
N GLN A 233 26.45 18.68 -22.50
CA GLN A 233 27.48 18.40 -23.54
C GLN A 233 27.16 19.09 -24.88
N GLN A 234 25.88 19.01 -25.32
CA GLN A 234 25.42 19.58 -26.58
C GLN A 234 25.62 21.11 -26.64
N PHE A 235 25.39 21.78 -25.52
CA PHE A 235 25.47 23.26 -25.44
C PHE A 235 26.76 23.77 -24.79
N SER A 236 27.73 22.89 -24.47
CA SER A 236 28.96 23.21 -23.75
C SER A 236 28.68 23.98 -22.44
N ALA A 237 27.69 23.53 -21.68
CA ALA A 237 27.27 24.11 -20.41
C ALA A 237 27.60 23.17 -19.23
N SER A 238 27.47 23.67 -17.99
CA SER A 238 27.52 22.84 -16.81
C SER A 238 26.18 22.11 -16.61
N ILE A 239 26.19 20.92 -15.98
CA ILE A 239 24.96 20.16 -15.68
C ILE A 239 24.07 20.96 -14.73
N GLU A 240 24.66 21.67 -13.78
CA GLU A 240 23.98 22.49 -12.79
C GLU A 240 23.17 23.62 -13.43
N ASP A 241 23.58 24.06 -14.63
CA ASP A 241 22.87 25.06 -15.39
C ASP A 241 21.73 24.54 -16.24
N VAL A 242 21.60 23.22 -16.36
CA VAL A 242 20.50 22.60 -17.12
C VAL A 242 19.25 22.44 -16.24
N LYS A 243 18.22 23.17 -16.57
CA LYS A 243 16.87 23.01 -16.04
C LYS A 243 16.06 22.03 -16.88
N TYR A 244 15.23 21.22 -16.23
CA TYR A 244 14.20 20.40 -16.88
C TYR A 244 12.84 20.76 -16.31
N GLU A 245 11.92 21.15 -17.16
CA GLU A 245 10.56 21.53 -16.79
C GLU A 245 9.66 21.45 -18.03
N MET A 246 8.45 20.95 -17.90
CA MET A 246 7.45 20.91 -18.97
C MET A 246 7.98 20.28 -20.27
N LYS A 247 8.58 19.10 -20.18
CA LYS A 247 9.18 18.36 -21.32
C LYS A 247 10.31 19.12 -22.04
N ASN A 248 10.91 20.13 -21.40
CA ASN A 248 11.94 20.95 -22.03
C ASN A 248 13.18 21.12 -21.15
N PHE A 249 14.35 20.99 -21.74
CA PHE A 249 15.64 21.28 -21.13
C PHE A 249 16.12 22.67 -21.58
N THR A 250 16.48 23.53 -20.65
CA THR A 250 16.96 24.90 -20.91
C THR A 250 18.26 25.17 -20.15
N ILE A 251 19.09 26.08 -20.65
CA ILE A 251 20.27 26.54 -19.95
C ILE A 251 19.92 27.82 -19.18
N ASN A 252 20.21 27.87 -17.87
CA ASN A 252 19.78 28.96 -16.98
C ASN A 252 20.14 30.37 -17.48
N GLU A 253 21.39 30.61 -17.94
CA GLU A 253 21.84 31.90 -18.39
C GLU A 253 21.68 32.13 -19.91
N ALA A 254 21.17 31.12 -20.64
CA ALA A 254 20.97 31.14 -22.07
C ALA A 254 19.70 30.38 -22.46
N PRO A 255 18.49 30.88 -22.12
CA PRO A 255 17.22 30.17 -22.32
C PRO A 255 16.91 29.85 -23.80
N GLU A 256 17.53 30.57 -24.75
CA GLU A 256 17.42 30.26 -26.17
C GLU A 256 18.14 28.95 -26.52
N LYS A 257 19.07 28.49 -25.70
CA LYS A 257 19.67 27.16 -25.79
C LYS A 257 18.76 26.18 -25.09
N SER A 258 17.86 25.61 -25.84
CA SER A 258 16.85 24.64 -25.32
C SER A 258 16.77 23.41 -26.19
N MET A 259 16.27 22.33 -25.62
CA MET A 259 16.02 21.06 -26.29
C MET A 259 14.83 20.39 -25.63
N THR A 260 13.85 19.98 -26.44
CA THR A 260 12.71 19.24 -25.90
C THR A 260 13.09 17.80 -25.56
N TRP A 261 12.31 17.16 -24.72
CA TRP A 261 12.41 15.73 -24.42
C TRP A 261 12.40 14.91 -25.72
N PHE A 262 11.47 15.21 -26.63
CA PHE A 262 11.32 14.52 -27.91
C PHE A 262 12.55 14.71 -28.81
N ASP A 263 13.06 15.94 -28.96
CA ASP A 263 14.24 16.20 -29.79
C ASP A 263 15.46 15.45 -29.29
N LEU A 264 15.63 15.39 -27.97
CA LEU A 264 16.73 14.64 -27.35
C LEU A 264 16.57 13.13 -27.57
N ALA A 265 15.35 12.61 -27.43
CA ALA A 265 15.03 11.20 -27.68
C ALA A 265 15.33 10.82 -29.14
N LEU A 266 14.83 11.59 -30.10
CA LEU A 266 15.07 11.40 -31.51
C LEU A 266 16.56 11.47 -31.86
N LYS A 267 17.27 12.50 -31.36
CA LYS A 267 18.69 12.65 -31.59
C LYS A 267 19.54 11.52 -31.04
N SER A 268 19.17 11.01 -29.86
CA SER A 268 19.88 9.91 -29.21
C SER A 268 19.74 8.58 -29.96
N ALA A 269 18.67 8.40 -30.74
CA ALA A 269 18.42 7.22 -31.54
C ALA A 269 19.10 7.24 -32.93
N MET A 270 19.58 8.42 -33.39
CA MET A 270 20.20 8.51 -34.71
C MET A 270 21.62 7.92 -34.72
N PRO A 271 21.92 6.97 -35.63
CA PRO A 271 23.29 6.51 -35.83
C PRO A 271 24.15 7.63 -36.36
N HIS A 272 25.38 7.74 -35.88
CA HIS A 272 26.40 8.73 -36.29
C HIS A 272 26.12 10.17 -35.88
N SER A 273 25.29 10.44 -34.90
CA SER A 273 25.07 11.80 -34.38
C SER A 273 26.29 12.39 -33.61
N GLY A 274 27.49 11.88 -33.83
CA GLY A 274 28.77 12.36 -33.31
C GLY A 274 28.79 12.52 -31.78
N GLU A 275 28.46 13.70 -31.30
CA GLU A 275 28.35 13.99 -29.88
C GLU A 275 26.88 13.86 -29.42
N GLY A 276 26.55 12.84 -28.60
CA GLY A 276 25.25 12.74 -27.94
C GLY A 276 24.37 11.57 -28.33
N GLY A 277 24.82 10.64 -29.20
CA GLY A 277 24.08 9.39 -29.48
C GLY A 277 24.19 8.33 -28.36
N GLY A 278 23.25 7.41 -28.33
CA GLY A 278 23.21 6.29 -27.41
C GLY A 278 21.98 6.30 -26.50
N ALA A 279 21.67 5.13 -25.93
CA ALA A 279 20.46 4.93 -25.16
C ALA A 279 20.31 5.94 -24.00
N LEU A 280 19.11 6.43 -23.83
CA LEU A 280 18.69 7.24 -22.69
C LEU A 280 18.00 6.31 -21.69
N THR A 281 18.68 6.01 -20.62
CA THR A 281 18.22 5.03 -19.64
C THR A 281 18.40 5.58 -18.23
N GLY A 282 17.56 5.10 -17.31
CA GLY A 282 17.74 5.27 -15.89
C GLY A 282 17.50 3.94 -15.17
N PHE A 283 18.14 3.75 -14.06
CA PHE A 283 18.03 2.55 -13.26
C PHE A 283 18.01 2.87 -11.77
N ALA A 284 17.22 2.09 -11.03
CA ALA A 284 17.24 2.13 -9.58
C ALA A 284 16.93 0.77 -8.97
N SER A 285 17.46 0.57 -7.77
CA SER A 285 17.05 -0.53 -6.89
C SER A 285 16.69 0.07 -5.54
N ALA A 286 15.41 0.03 -5.19
CA ALA A 286 14.94 0.43 -3.86
C ALA A 286 14.90 -0.80 -2.96
N SER A 287 15.60 -0.74 -1.84
CA SER A 287 15.56 -1.73 -0.77
C SER A 287 15.03 -1.05 0.49
N GLU A 288 13.78 -1.29 0.78
CA GLU A 288 13.18 -0.91 2.06
C GLU A 288 13.22 -2.14 2.96
N LEU A 289 14.25 -2.22 3.75
CA LEU A 289 14.28 -3.18 4.84
C LEU A 289 13.19 -2.78 5.85
N MET A 290 12.65 -3.76 6.56
CA MET A 290 11.74 -3.52 7.69
C MET A 290 12.55 -2.91 8.84
N HIS A 291 12.97 -1.66 8.66
CA HIS A 291 13.42 -0.81 9.74
C HIS A 291 12.22 -0.08 10.31
N ASP A 292 12.30 0.32 11.57
CA ASP A 292 11.20 0.95 12.31
C ASP A 292 10.57 2.16 11.60
N GLU A 293 11.32 2.84 10.74
CA GLU A 293 10.87 3.99 9.95
C GLU A 293 10.24 3.62 8.59
N ALA A 294 10.35 2.36 8.14
CA ALA A 294 9.88 1.91 6.83
C ALA A 294 8.52 1.20 6.87
N ILE A 295 7.91 1.08 8.05
CA ILE A 295 6.59 0.48 8.21
C ILE A 295 5.54 1.51 7.79
N ALA A 296 4.76 1.19 6.75
CA ALA A 296 3.60 1.97 6.35
C ALA A 296 2.32 1.25 6.84
N PRO A 297 1.83 1.56 8.03
CA PRO A 297 0.57 1.00 8.50
C PRO A 297 -0.58 1.68 7.78
N ASN A 298 -1.65 0.94 7.59
CA ASN A 298 -2.95 1.49 7.25
C ASN A 298 -4.00 0.95 8.21
N GLY A 299 -4.92 1.82 8.58
CA GLY A 299 -5.99 1.51 9.50
C GLY A 299 -7.35 1.72 8.85
N SER A 300 -8.30 0.86 9.21
CA SER A 300 -9.67 0.95 8.72
C SER A 300 -10.70 0.75 9.83
N ALA A 301 -11.89 1.31 9.62
CA ALA A 301 -13.08 1.01 10.39
C ALA A 301 -14.18 0.54 9.45
N HIS A 302 -14.87 -0.52 9.82
CA HIS A 302 -15.97 -1.09 9.07
C HIS A 302 -17.23 -1.04 9.91
N VAL A 303 -18.33 -0.54 9.33
CA VAL A 303 -19.64 -0.46 9.97
C VAL A 303 -20.63 -1.28 9.16
N ALA A 304 -21.31 -2.21 9.81
CA ALA A 304 -22.34 -3.04 9.20
C ALA A 304 -23.68 -2.86 9.92
N ASP A 305 -24.73 -2.60 9.17
CA ASP A 305 -26.11 -2.70 9.61
C ASP A 305 -26.69 -4.00 9.07
N VAL A 306 -27.26 -4.80 9.94
CA VAL A 306 -27.81 -6.10 9.60
C VAL A 306 -29.23 -6.27 10.13
N GLU A 307 -29.98 -7.16 9.49
CA GLU A 307 -31.25 -7.66 9.98
C GLU A 307 -31.16 -9.19 10.12
N VAL A 308 -31.62 -9.70 11.23
CA VAL A 308 -31.61 -11.14 11.50
C VAL A 308 -33.03 -11.67 11.48
N ASP A 309 -33.30 -12.67 10.66
CA ASP A 309 -34.52 -13.42 10.66
C ASP A 309 -34.60 -14.29 11.94
N PRO A 310 -35.53 -14.01 12.86
CA PRO A 310 -35.57 -14.70 14.14
C PRO A 310 -35.99 -16.19 14.06
N GLU A 311 -36.60 -16.60 12.94
CA GLU A 311 -37.03 -18.00 12.77
C GLU A 311 -35.89 -18.88 12.22
N THR A 312 -35.07 -18.30 11.29
CA THR A 312 -34.04 -19.07 10.59
C THR A 312 -32.62 -18.72 11.03
N GLY A 313 -32.43 -17.58 11.72
CA GLY A 313 -31.12 -17.04 12.04
C GLY A 313 -30.39 -16.45 10.83
N LYS A 314 -31.04 -16.34 9.66
CA LYS A 314 -30.43 -15.78 8.46
C LYS A 314 -30.13 -14.30 8.66
N VAL A 315 -28.87 -13.90 8.40
CA VAL A 315 -28.43 -12.53 8.45
C VAL A 315 -28.53 -11.91 7.06
N GLN A 316 -29.17 -10.73 6.99
CA GLN A 316 -29.19 -9.88 5.81
C GLN A 316 -28.41 -8.61 6.11
N ILE A 317 -27.44 -8.28 5.28
CA ILE A 317 -26.71 -7.01 5.37
C ILE A 317 -27.55 -5.91 4.71
N LEU A 318 -27.94 -4.91 5.48
CA LEU A 318 -28.72 -3.77 5.02
C LEU A 318 -27.82 -2.66 4.46
N ARG A 319 -26.69 -2.44 5.13
CA ARG A 319 -25.69 -1.45 4.76
C ARG A 319 -24.32 -1.90 5.26
N TYR A 320 -23.30 -1.64 4.45
CA TYR A 320 -21.92 -1.86 4.82
C TYR A 320 -21.10 -0.63 4.41
N THR A 321 -20.36 -0.07 5.35
CA THR A 321 -19.58 1.17 5.12
C THR A 321 -18.16 0.95 5.60
N VAL A 322 -17.19 1.35 4.76
CA VAL A 322 -15.76 1.24 5.04
C VAL A 322 -15.15 2.63 5.11
N PHE A 323 -14.34 2.85 6.14
CA PHE A 323 -13.50 4.03 6.30
C PHE A 323 -12.06 3.57 6.40
N GLN A 324 -11.17 4.15 5.59
CA GLN A 324 -9.77 3.74 5.58
C GLN A 324 -8.87 4.92 5.26
N ASP A 325 -7.81 5.07 6.01
CA ASP A 325 -6.69 5.93 5.64
C ASP A 325 -5.72 5.12 4.75
N VAL A 326 -5.52 5.59 3.53
CA VAL A 326 -4.58 5.02 2.56
C VAL A 326 -3.43 5.99 2.23
N GLY A 327 -3.31 7.09 3.00
CA GLY A 327 -2.44 8.20 2.64
C GLY A 327 -2.87 8.86 1.32
N ARG A 328 -1.92 9.21 0.46
CA ARG A 328 -2.23 9.76 -0.89
C ARG A 328 -2.75 8.66 -1.81
N ALA A 329 -4.01 8.73 -2.19
CA ALA A 329 -4.60 7.83 -3.18
C ALA A 329 -4.10 8.20 -4.59
N ILE A 330 -3.03 7.54 -5.07
CA ILE A 330 -2.44 7.79 -6.40
C ILE A 330 -3.43 7.41 -7.50
N ASN A 331 -4.13 6.29 -7.32
CA ASN A 331 -5.20 5.82 -8.20
C ASN A 331 -6.49 5.62 -7.38
N PRO A 332 -7.36 6.64 -7.22
CA PRO A 332 -8.55 6.55 -6.39
C PRO A 332 -9.50 5.42 -6.78
N ALA A 333 -9.73 5.19 -8.06
CA ALA A 333 -10.60 4.11 -8.53
C ALA A 333 -10.04 2.72 -8.14
N GLY A 334 -8.73 2.55 -8.19
CA GLY A 334 -8.06 1.34 -7.72
C GLY A 334 -8.22 1.15 -6.21
N VAL A 335 -8.09 2.21 -5.43
CA VAL A 335 -8.28 2.20 -3.97
C VAL A 335 -9.70 1.79 -3.62
N GLU A 336 -10.71 2.45 -4.20
CA GLU A 336 -12.12 2.13 -3.98
C GLU A 336 -12.43 0.66 -4.32
N GLY A 337 -11.94 0.18 -5.46
CA GLY A 337 -12.10 -1.21 -5.87
C GLY A 337 -11.48 -2.20 -4.89
N GLN A 338 -10.31 -1.87 -4.31
CA GLN A 338 -9.66 -2.69 -3.29
C GLN A 338 -10.40 -2.69 -1.94
N MET A 339 -10.93 -1.55 -1.53
CA MET A 339 -11.75 -1.44 -0.31
C MET A 339 -13.04 -2.26 -0.44
N GLN A 340 -13.77 -2.11 -1.54
CA GLN A 340 -14.98 -2.88 -1.82
C GLN A 340 -14.68 -4.38 -1.91
N GLY A 341 -13.65 -4.77 -2.66
CA GLY A 341 -13.25 -6.16 -2.82
C GLY A 341 -12.81 -6.81 -1.49
N GLY A 342 -12.12 -6.06 -0.63
CA GLY A 342 -11.76 -6.52 0.72
C GLY A 342 -12.96 -6.72 1.62
N ALA A 343 -13.92 -5.79 1.60
CA ALA A 343 -15.16 -5.89 2.36
C ALA A 343 -16.00 -7.10 1.94
N VAL A 344 -16.24 -7.27 0.65
CA VAL A 344 -17.01 -8.42 0.12
C VAL A 344 -16.34 -9.75 0.46
N GLN A 345 -15.02 -9.81 0.39
CA GLN A 345 -14.26 -11.00 0.77
C GLN A 345 -14.39 -11.32 2.25
N GLY A 346 -14.32 -10.31 3.13
CA GLY A 346 -14.53 -10.49 4.57
C GLY A 346 -15.96 -10.93 4.93
N ILE A 347 -16.96 -10.41 4.20
CA ILE A 347 -18.36 -10.83 4.36
C ILE A 347 -18.55 -12.31 3.97
N GLY A 348 -17.80 -12.80 2.99
CA GLY A 348 -17.89 -14.17 2.51
C GLY A 348 -17.21 -15.20 3.41
N TRP A 349 -16.44 -14.78 4.38
CA TRP A 349 -15.78 -15.63 5.38
C TRP A 349 -16.78 -16.11 6.40
#